data_25a9ee3ff4dae021ae1bf85274a2871a
#
_entry.id   25a9ee3ff4dae021ae1bf85274a2871a
#
_cell.length_a   1.000
_cell.length_b   1.000
_cell.length_c   1.000
_cell.angle_alpha   90.00
_cell.angle_beta   90.00
_cell.angle_gamma   90.00
#
_symmetry.space_group_name_H-M   'P 1'
#
loop_
_entity.id
_entity.type
_entity.pdbx_description
1 polymer ?
#
loop_
_entity_poly.entity_id
_entity_poly.type
_entity_poly.pdbx_seq_one_letter_code
_entity_poly.pdbx_strand_id
1 'polypeptide(L)'
;LDGEVIAYLLQARHLWDGSDILPEFMNGAARTALTMPAPACVLLYRLLPAETALACMQVAGSFVGYVGMFLLLWWAAEDSEILSGRKGTVGFLAMTVGCMYAYLPFLPVYGLSQYGLPMLLYCVLRLRERDRSIRERLLYYAYVVFFGANSSLVLSGFAVLGIWAVGEIIAALRRKYSTAQGIAWILLLLTYLLENGALFLQIFGVGESTVSHKAEYALT
;
A
#
# COMPACT_ATOMS: atom_id res chain seq x y z
N LEU A 1 -2.15 1.73 23.89
CA LEU A 1 -1.44 1.48 22.62
C LEU A 1 -1.93 0.16 22.09
N ASP A 2 -2.50 0.16 20.90
CA ASP A 2 -3.00 -1.05 20.26
C ASP A 2 -1.85 -2.01 19.98
N GLY A 3 -2.10 -3.33 20.06
CA GLY A 3 -1.07 -4.35 19.87
C GLY A 3 -0.27 -4.21 18.57
N GLU A 4 -0.86 -3.62 17.54
CA GLU A 4 -0.26 -3.32 16.25
C GLU A 4 0.84 -2.25 16.33
N VAL A 5 0.72 -1.25 17.22
CA VAL A 5 1.76 -0.25 17.46
C VAL A 5 2.98 -0.89 18.12
N ILE A 6 2.74 -1.87 19.01
CA ILE A 6 3.82 -2.63 19.66
C ILE A 6 4.67 -3.37 18.62
N ALA A 7 4.04 -3.96 17.60
CA ALA A 7 4.76 -4.65 16.53
C ALA A 7 5.71 -3.72 15.77
N TYR A 8 5.27 -2.50 15.42
CA TYR A 8 6.15 -1.49 14.81
C TYR A 8 7.30 -1.07 15.71
N LEU A 9 7.04 -0.87 17.01
CA LEU A 9 8.07 -0.51 17.97
C LEU A 9 9.15 -1.59 18.13
N LEU A 10 8.74 -2.85 18.17
CA LEU A 10 9.67 -3.97 18.25
C LEU A 10 10.49 -4.10 16.98
N GLN A 11 9.89 -4.02 15.82
CA GLN A 11 10.60 -4.03 14.55
C GLN A 11 11.57 -2.84 14.42
N ALA A 12 11.16 -1.65 14.89
CA ALA A 12 12.00 -0.45 14.86
C ALA A 12 13.22 -0.58 15.80
N ARG A 13 13.07 -1.21 16.96
CA ARG A 13 14.21 -1.49 17.88
C ARG A 13 15.25 -2.37 17.24
N HIS A 14 14.82 -3.43 16.57
CA HIS A 14 15.69 -4.45 15.97
C HIS A 14 15.97 -4.22 14.48
N LEU A 15 15.75 -3.01 13.97
CA LEU A 15 15.89 -2.70 12.54
C LEU A 15 17.29 -3.00 11.99
N TRP A 16 18.33 -2.81 12.83
CA TRP A 16 19.74 -2.91 12.43
C TRP A 16 20.48 -4.14 13.01
N ASP A 17 19.85 -4.90 13.91
CA ASP A 17 20.54 -6.01 14.59
C ASP A 17 20.67 -7.26 13.73
N GLY A 18 19.99 -7.34 12.61
CA GLY A 18 19.95 -8.56 11.76
C GLY A 18 19.36 -9.78 12.48
N SER A 19 18.76 -9.60 13.67
CA SER A 19 18.16 -10.67 14.45
C SER A 19 16.87 -11.18 13.80
N ASP A 20 16.79 -12.48 13.57
CA ASP A 20 15.59 -13.13 13.09
C ASP A 20 14.56 -13.39 14.21
N ILE A 21 14.95 -13.19 15.46
CA ILE A 21 14.15 -13.43 16.65
C ILE A 21 13.96 -12.13 17.40
N LEU A 22 12.75 -11.88 17.88
CA LEU A 22 12.39 -10.76 18.76
C LEU A 22 12.26 -11.29 20.19
N PRO A 23 13.30 -11.13 21.04
CA PRO A 23 13.33 -11.75 22.37
C PRO A 23 12.25 -11.22 23.31
N GLU A 24 11.82 -9.96 23.12
CA GLU A 24 10.78 -9.32 23.92
C GLU A 24 9.36 -9.71 23.51
N PHE A 25 9.18 -10.43 22.41
CA PHE A 25 7.87 -10.82 21.90
C PHE A 25 7.68 -12.33 22.02
N MET A 26 6.68 -12.76 22.79
CA MET A 26 6.27 -14.17 22.95
C MET A 26 7.44 -15.13 23.24
N ASN A 27 8.34 -14.76 24.17
CA ASN A 27 9.55 -15.53 24.52
C ASN A 27 10.51 -15.81 23.35
N GLY A 28 10.59 -14.92 22.38
CA GLY A 28 11.50 -15.08 21.24
C GLY A 28 10.80 -15.52 19.96
N ALA A 29 9.67 -14.92 19.64
CA ALA A 29 9.03 -15.19 18.36
C ALA A 29 9.86 -14.71 17.17
N ALA A 30 9.78 -15.44 16.06
CA ALA A 30 10.43 -15.05 14.84
C ALA A 30 9.91 -13.68 14.35
N ARG A 31 10.80 -12.84 13.87
CA ARG A 31 10.48 -11.51 13.34
C ARG A 31 9.46 -11.57 12.20
N THR A 32 9.49 -12.64 11.43
CA THR A 32 8.54 -12.95 10.36
C THR A 32 7.11 -13.20 10.84
N ALA A 33 6.93 -13.53 12.14
CA ALA A 33 5.59 -13.66 12.74
C ALA A 33 4.88 -12.32 12.91
N LEU A 34 5.64 -11.22 12.97
CA LEU A 34 5.13 -9.85 12.97
C LEU A 34 5.14 -9.29 11.54
N THR A 35 4.31 -9.82 10.69
CA THR A 35 4.17 -9.32 9.31
C THR A 35 3.53 -7.93 9.31
N MET A 36 4.36 -6.92 9.42
CA MET A 36 3.96 -5.53 9.25
C MET A 36 4.68 -4.96 8.03
N PRO A 37 4.04 -5.04 6.86
CA PRO A 37 4.56 -4.35 5.69
C PRO A 37 4.32 -2.86 5.90
N ALA A 38 5.32 -2.10 6.05
CA ALA A 38 5.39 -0.66 5.87
C ALA A 38 6.74 -0.15 6.38
N PRO A 39 7.82 -0.30 5.60
CA PRO A 39 9.15 0.12 6.01
C PRO A 39 9.21 1.61 6.37
N ALA A 40 8.41 2.46 5.72
CA ALA A 40 8.30 3.87 6.08
C ALA A 40 7.75 4.06 7.50
N CYS A 41 6.78 3.24 7.92
CA CYS A 41 6.23 3.29 9.28
C CYS A 41 7.25 2.81 10.31
N VAL A 42 7.95 1.70 10.05
CA VAL A 42 9.03 1.21 10.93
C VAL A 42 10.11 2.29 11.12
N LEU A 43 10.49 2.97 10.04
CA LEU A 43 11.46 4.06 10.10
C LEU A 43 10.96 5.24 10.95
N LEU A 44 9.68 5.62 10.83
CA LEU A 44 9.10 6.67 11.66
C LEU A 44 9.15 6.31 13.15
N TYR A 45 8.80 5.08 13.52
CA TYR A 45 8.89 4.61 14.92
C TYR A 45 10.33 4.48 15.42
N ARG A 46 11.31 4.37 14.54
CA ARG A 46 12.73 4.40 14.90
C ARG A 46 13.22 5.81 15.20
N LEU A 47 12.72 6.80 14.47
CA LEU A 47 13.21 8.19 14.53
C LEU A 47 12.43 9.06 15.51
N LEU A 48 11.16 8.73 15.78
CA LEU A 48 10.24 9.57 16.55
C LEU A 48 9.66 8.80 17.75
N PRO A 49 9.22 9.51 18.81
CA PRO A 49 8.38 8.92 19.85
C PRO A 49 7.11 8.30 19.24
N ALA A 50 6.63 7.21 19.87
CA ALA A 50 5.52 6.40 19.32
C ALA A 50 4.27 7.23 18.98
N GLU A 51 3.87 8.14 19.85
CA GLU A 51 2.69 9.00 19.62
C GLU A 51 2.89 9.95 18.43
N THR A 52 4.09 10.53 18.31
CA THR A 52 4.45 11.42 17.22
C THR A 52 4.53 10.64 15.90
N ALA A 53 5.11 9.43 15.90
CA ALA A 53 5.17 8.57 14.74
C ALA A 53 3.77 8.21 14.24
N LEU A 54 2.87 7.82 15.15
CA LEU A 54 1.47 7.52 14.84
C LEU A 54 0.75 8.74 14.24
N ALA A 55 0.91 9.91 14.85
CA ALA A 55 0.34 11.15 14.32
C ALA A 55 0.87 11.50 12.92
N CYS A 56 2.19 11.34 12.70
CA CYS A 56 2.80 11.55 11.39
C CYS A 56 2.25 10.57 10.34
N MET A 57 2.08 9.29 10.69
CA MET A 57 1.48 8.29 9.80
C MET A 57 0.05 8.66 9.43
N GLN A 58 -0.75 9.07 10.41
CA GLN A 58 -2.14 9.49 10.18
C GLN A 58 -2.20 10.70 9.24
N VAL A 59 -1.42 11.74 9.52
CA VAL A 59 -1.38 12.97 8.69
C VAL A 59 -0.88 12.66 7.28
N ALA A 60 0.21 11.89 7.15
CA ALA A 60 0.76 11.55 5.84
C ALA A 60 -0.21 10.68 5.03
N GLY A 61 -0.84 9.68 5.66
CA GLY A 61 -1.85 8.84 5.04
C GLY A 61 -3.05 9.66 4.55
N SER A 62 -3.62 10.48 5.44
CA SER A 62 -4.74 11.39 5.10
C SER A 62 -4.38 12.33 3.95
N PHE A 63 -3.17 12.89 3.95
CA PHE A 63 -2.71 13.76 2.87
C PHE A 63 -2.61 13.01 1.53
N VAL A 64 -2.04 11.81 1.51
CA VAL A 64 -1.99 10.96 0.31
C VAL A 64 -3.40 10.62 -0.18
N GLY A 65 -4.30 10.28 0.74
CA GLY A 65 -5.70 10.00 0.41
C GLY A 65 -6.42 11.20 -0.19
N TYR A 66 -6.24 12.38 0.42
CA TYR A 66 -6.78 13.65 -0.09
C TYR A 66 -6.30 13.94 -1.51
N VAL A 67 -4.97 13.97 -1.69
CA VAL A 67 -4.37 14.30 -3.00
C VAL A 67 -4.75 13.26 -4.05
N GLY A 68 -4.72 11.97 -3.70
CA GLY A 68 -5.08 10.89 -4.61
C GLY A 68 -6.53 10.97 -5.06
N MET A 69 -7.47 11.21 -4.14
CA MET A 69 -8.89 11.36 -4.46
C MET A 69 -9.15 12.62 -5.28
N PHE A 70 -8.51 13.74 -4.91
CA PHE A 70 -8.61 14.97 -5.67
C PHE A 70 -8.16 14.79 -7.13
N LEU A 71 -6.96 14.22 -7.33
CA LEU A 71 -6.39 14.01 -8.67
C LEU A 71 -7.21 13.03 -9.50
N LEU A 72 -7.72 11.98 -8.87
CA LEU A 72 -8.56 10.98 -9.53
C LEU A 72 -9.87 11.60 -10.04
N LEU A 73 -10.55 12.36 -9.19
CA LEU A 73 -11.82 13.01 -9.55
C LEU A 73 -11.62 14.14 -10.57
N TRP A 74 -10.55 14.91 -10.41
CA TRP A 74 -10.19 15.94 -11.37
C TRP A 74 -9.95 15.35 -12.75
N TRP A 75 -9.14 14.29 -12.84
CA TRP A 75 -8.86 13.58 -14.07
C TRP A 75 -10.15 13.00 -14.70
N ALA A 76 -10.99 12.35 -13.92
CA ALA A 76 -12.23 11.78 -14.39
C ALA A 76 -13.22 12.85 -14.94
N ALA A 77 -13.17 14.05 -14.37
CA ALA A 77 -14.00 15.15 -14.84
C ALA A 77 -13.45 15.84 -16.08
N GLU A 78 -12.12 15.89 -16.27
CA GLU A 78 -11.50 16.39 -17.50
C GLU A 78 -11.86 15.51 -18.71
N ASP A 79 -11.99 14.21 -18.52
CA ASP A 79 -12.37 13.24 -19.56
C ASP A 79 -13.89 13.27 -19.88
N SER A 80 -14.67 13.99 -19.08
CA SER A 80 -16.11 14.12 -19.24
C SER A 80 -16.50 15.39 -20.03
N GLU A 81 -17.11 15.22 -21.19
CA GLU A 81 -17.62 16.36 -22.00
C GLU A 81 -18.59 17.26 -21.22
N ILE A 82 -19.39 16.69 -20.31
CA ILE A 82 -20.39 17.41 -19.53
C ILE A 82 -19.75 18.32 -18.47
N LEU A 83 -18.63 17.90 -17.90
CA LEU A 83 -18.00 18.56 -16.74
C LEU A 83 -16.84 19.46 -17.15
N SER A 84 -16.25 19.27 -18.33
CA SER A 84 -15.08 20.03 -18.80
C SER A 84 -15.29 21.54 -18.84
N GLY A 85 -16.53 21.99 -19.07
CA GLY A 85 -16.91 23.43 -19.04
C GLY A 85 -17.10 24.04 -17.65
N ARG A 86 -17.10 23.22 -16.58
CA ARG A 86 -17.41 23.67 -15.19
C ARG A 86 -16.25 23.47 -14.22
N LYS A 87 -15.04 23.85 -14.61
CA LYS A 87 -13.80 23.60 -13.83
C LYS A 87 -13.87 24.03 -12.36
N GLY A 88 -14.49 25.17 -12.08
CA GLY A 88 -14.63 25.66 -10.68
C GLY A 88 -15.51 24.72 -9.82
N THR A 89 -16.64 24.29 -10.34
CA THR A 89 -17.54 23.35 -9.64
C THR A 89 -16.87 21.99 -9.44
N VAL A 90 -16.18 21.49 -10.48
CA VAL A 90 -15.43 20.24 -10.42
C VAL A 90 -14.32 20.32 -9.37
N GLY A 91 -13.54 21.41 -9.35
CA GLY A 91 -12.48 21.61 -8.36
C GLY A 91 -13.04 21.61 -6.93
N PHE A 92 -14.14 22.32 -6.70
CA PHE A 92 -14.79 22.35 -5.40
C PHE A 92 -15.29 20.95 -4.97
N LEU A 93 -15.94 20.21 -5.85
CA LEU A 93 -16.40 18.85 -5.56
C LEU A 93 -15.24 17.90 -5.30
N ALA A 94 -14.20 17.94 -6.12
CA ALA A 94 -13.01 17.11 -5.94
C ALA A 94 -12.30 17.39 -4.61
N MET A 95 -12.19 18.67 -4.21
CA MET A 95 -11.64 19.06 -2.90
C MET A 95 -12.52 18.53 -1.77
N THR A 96 -13.85 18.73 -1.85
CA THR A 96 -14.79 18.30 -0.81
C THR A 96 -14.74 16.79 -0.61
N VAL A 97 -14.84 16.01 -1.70
CA VAL A 97 -14.80 14.55 -1.63
C VAL A 97 -13.41 14.06 -1.18
N GLY A 98 -12.34 14.72 -1.63
CA GLY A 98 -10.98 14.44 -1.16
C GLY A 98 -10.83 14.64 0.34
N CYS A 99 -11.36 15.75 0.88
CA CYS A 99 -11.40 15.98 2.32
C CYS A 99 -12.21 14.92 3.05
N MET A 100 -13.40 14.59 2.57
CA MET A 100 -14.23 13.53 3.18
C MET A 100 -13.48 12.20 3.22
N TYR A 101 -12.81 11.81 2.14
CA TYR A 101 -12.02 10.59 2.08
C TYR A 101 -10.86 10.60 3.07
N ALA A 102 -10.14 11.72 3.18
CA ALA A 102 -9.00 11.89 4.09
C ALA A 102 -9.41 11.79 5.58
N TYR A 103 -10.66 12.13 5.91
CA TYR A 103 -11.21 12.05 7.26
C TYR A 103 -11.91 10.73 7.58
N LEU A 104 -11.95 9.77 6.66
CA LEU A 104 -12.45 8.44 6.99
C LEU A 104 -11.59 7.80 8.10
N PRO A 105 -12.19 7.06 9.04
CA PRO A 105 -11.49 6.48 10.19
C PRO A 105 -10.67 5.24 9.79
N PHE A 106 -9.75 5.41 8.84
CA PHE A 106 -8.82 4.37 8.47
C PHE A 106 -7.74 4.21 9.53
N LEU A 107 -7.36 2.97 9.80
CA LEU A 107 -6.31 2.66 10.76
C LEU A 107 -4.93 2.92 10.16
N PRO A 108 -4.12 3.84 10.72
CA PRO A 108 -2.82 4.21 10.16
C PRO A 108 -1.80 3.07 10.20
N VAL A 109 -1.99 2.09 11.06
CA VAL A 109 -1.16 0.89 11.19
C VAL A 109 -1.12 0.01 9.93
N TYR A 110 -2.12 0.13 9.07
CA TYR A 110 -2.12 -0.56 7.78
C TYR A 110 -1.46 0.25 6.65
N GLY A 111 -0.74 1.30 7.01
CA GLY A 111 -0.01 2.15 6.08
C GLY A 111 -0.90 2.74 5.00
N LEU A 112 -0.49 2.57 3.73
CA LEU A 112 -1.23 3.09 2.57
C LEU A 112 -2.35 2.18 2.07
N SER A 113 -2.62 1.05 2.72
CA SER A 113 -3.57 0.03 2.23
C SER A 113 -4.93 0.58 1.84
N GLN A 114 -5.40 1.62 2.52
CA GLN A 114 -6.66 2.29 2.24
C GLN A 114 -6.43 3.71 1.73
N TYR A 115 -5.67 4.53 2.45
CA TYR A 115 -5.39 5.91 2.04
C TYR A 115 -4.76 6.04 0.65
N GLY A 116 -3.90 5.09 0.27
CA GLY A 116 -3.16 5.15 -1.00
C GLY A 116 -3.94 4.69 -2.23
N LEU A 117 -5.11 4.05 -2.06
CA LEU A 117 -5.87 3.46 -3.18
C LEU A 117 -6.29 4.46 -4.26
N PRO A 118 -6.85 5.64 -3.95
CA PRO A 118 -7.24 6.59 -4.99
C PRO A 118 -6.05 7.09 -5.81
N MET A 119 -4.91 7.33 -5.16
CA MET A 119 -3.68 7.74 -5.84
C MET A 119 -3.13 6.60 -6.71
N LEU A 120 -3.18 5.34 -6.23
CA LEU A 120 -2.80 4.18 -7.03
C LEU A 120 -3.66 4.09 -8.28
N LEU A 121 -4.98 4.17 -8.14
CA LEU A 121 -5.90 4.13 -9.26
C LEU A 121 -5.63 5.27 -10.25
N TYR A 122 -5.41 6.49 -9.76
CA TYR A 122 -5.02 7.62 -10.59
C TYR A 122 -3.74 7.31 -11.40
N CYS A 123 -2.68 6.84 -10.75
CA CYS A 123 -1.42 6.50 -11.42
C CYS A 123 -1.61 5.42 -12.50
N VAL A 124 -2.39 4.37 -12.20
CA VAL A 124 -2.69 3.28 -13.14
C VAL A 124 -3.45 3.77 -14.36
N LEU A 125 -4.45 4.63 -14.17
CA LEU A 125 -5.22 5.20 -15.28
C LEU A 125 -4.37 6.13 -16.14
N ARG A 126 -3.51 6.95 -15.53
CA ARG A 126 -2.58 7.85 -16.24
C ARG A 126 -1.50 7.09 -17.03
N LEU A 127 -1.06 5.93 -16.56
CA LEU A 127 -0.12 5.06 -17.30
C LEU A 127 -0.72 4.51 -18.61
N ARG A 128 -2.05 4.50 -18.74
CA ARG A 128 -2.72 4.10 -19.97
C ARG A 128 -2.61 5.12 -21.09
N GLU A 129 -2.41 6.39 -20.74
CA GLU A 129 -2.30 7.47 -21.72
C GLU A 129 -0.93 7.40 -22.43
N ARG A 130 -0.93 7.41 -23.77
CA ARG A 130 0.30 7.23 -24.58
C ARG A 130 1.22 8.45 -24.58
N ASP A 131 0.66 9.64 -24.42
CA ASP A 131 1.37 10.91 -24.62
C ASP A 131 2.08 11.44 -23.36
N ARG A 132 2.25 10.56 -22.34
CA ARG A 132 2.93 10.94 -21.09
C ARG A 132 4.44 10.93 -21.23
N SER A 133 5.08 11.94 -20.64
CA SER A 133 6.53 12.05 -20.57
C SER A 133 7.14 10.88 -19.78
N ILE A 134 8.39 10.55 -20.08
CA ILE A 134 9.13 9.50 -19.33
C ILE A 134 9.20 9.83 -17.84
N ARG A 135 9.37 11.12 -17.49
CA ARG A 135 9.45 11.56 -16.08
C ARG A 135 8.14 11.28 -15.33
N GLU A 136 7.00 11.59 -15.93
CA GLU A 136 5.69 11.32 -15.31
C GLU A 136 5.49 9.80 -15.12
N ARG A 137 5.82 8.99 -16.13
CA ARG A 137 5.72 7.53 -16.01
C ARG A 137 6.60 6.98 -14.90
N LEU A 138 7.83 7.48 -14.77
CA LEU A 138 8.71 7.09 -13.67
C LEU A 138 8.13 7.45 -12.30
N LEU A 139 7.52 8.61 -12.15
CA LEU A 139 6.84 9.00 -10.91
C LEU A 139 5.65 8.07 -10.59
N TYR A 140 4.86 7.68 -11.59
CA TYR A 140 3.75 6.74 -11.39
C TYR A 140 4.26 5.34 -11.00
N TYR A 141 5.32 4.84 -11.63
CA TYR A 141 5.94 3.57 -11.24
C TYR A 141 6.54 3.65 -9.83
N ALA A 142 7.22 4.75 -9.50
CA ALA A 142 7.76 4.96 -8.16
C ALA A 142 6.65 4.95 -7.09
N TYR A 143 5.49 5.58 -7.40
CA TYR A 143 4.36 5.51 -6.48
C TYR A 143 3.78 4.10 -6.35
N VAL A 144 3.68 3.34 -7.45
CA VAL A 144 3.20 1.94 -7.42
C VAL A 144 4.08 1.06 -6.52
N VAL A 145 5.40 1.20 -6.64
CA VAL A 145 6.37 0.50 -5.78
C VAL A 145 6.26 0.98 -4.33
N PHE A 146 6.18 2.29 -4.12
CA PHE A 146 6.02 2.88 -2.79
C PHE A 146 4.72 2.42 -2.11
N PHE A 147 3.62 2.37 -2.85
CA PHE A 147 2.35 1.83 -2.37
C PHE A 147 2.49 0.35 -1.98
N GLY A 148 3.06 -0.49 -2.86
CA GLY A 148 3.27 -1.91 -2.59
C GLY A 148 4.08 -2.15 -1.31
N ALA A 149 5.21 -1.42 -1.16
CA ALA A 149 6.07 -1.52 0.02
C ALA A 149 5.43 -1.02 1.32
N ASN A 150 4.47 -0.09 1.25
CA ASN A 150 3.86 0.53 2.43
C ASN A 150 2.37 0.20 2.58
N SER A 151 1.90 -0.90 2.01
CA SER A 151 0.52 -1.38 2.14
C SER A 151 0.47 -2.88 2.41
N SER A 152 -0.58 -3.32 3.11
CA SER A 152 -0.75 -4.73 3.47
C SER A 152 -1.19 -5.56 2.26
N LEU A 153 -0.43 -6.63 1.96
CA LEU A 153 -0.81 -7.63 0.96
C LEU A 153 -2.18 -8.27 1.28
N VAL A 154 -2.40 -8.61 2.55
CA VAL A 154 -3.61 -9.32 2.99
C VAL A 154 -4.83 -8.40 2.98
N LEU A 155 -4.69 -7.16 3.44
CA LEU A 155 -5.82 -6.23 3.57
C LEU A 155 -6.28 -5.66 2.22
N SER A 156 -5.34 -5.28 1.37
CA SER A 156 -5.66 -4.61 0.09
C SER A 156 -4.95 -5.22 -1.11
N GLY A 157 -3.74 -5.76 -0.93
CA GLY A 157 -2.88 -6.20 -2.02
C GLY A 157 -3.49 -7.29 -2.88
N PHE A 158 -4.05 -8.35 -2.28
CA PHE A 158 -4.71 -9.42 -3.04
C PHE A 158 -5.90 -8.91 -3.85
N ALA A 159 -6.73 -8.05 -3.27
CA ALA A 159 -7.88 -7.48 -3.96
C ALA A 159 -7.42 -6.58 -5.12
N VAL A 160 -6.44 -5.71 -4.88
CA VAL A 160 -5.89 -4.80 -5.90
C VAL A 160 -5.25 -5.59 -7.04
N LEU A 161 -4.37 -6.55 -6.74
CA LEU A 161 -3.72 -7.38 -7.76
C LEU A 161 -4.73 -8.18 -8.56
N GLY A 162 -5.73 -8.79 -7.90
CA GLY A 162 -6.76 -9.57 -8.55
C GLY A 162 -7.67 -8.75 -9.46
N ILE A 163 -8.20 -7.64 -8.97
CA ILE A 163 -9.08 -6.76 -9.76
C ILE A 163 -8.30 -6.18 -10.95
N TRP A 164 -7.05 -5.75 -10.71
CA TRP A 164 -6.22 -5.20 -11.78
C TRP A 164 -5.86 -6.27 -12.81
N ALA A 165 -5.50 -7.50 -12.41
CA ALA A 165 -5.25 -8.61 -13.33
C ALA A 165 -6.46 -8.91 -14.22
N VAL A 166 -7.65 -8.96 -13.65
CA VAL A 166 -8.90 -9.12 -14.43
C VAL A 166 -9.07 -7.96 -15.41
N GLY A 167 -8.80 -6.73 -15.00
CA GLY A 167 -8.81 -5.56 -15.87
C GLY A 167 -7.86 -5.68 -17.06
N GLU A 168 -6.62 -6.14 -16.83
CA GLU A 168 -5.61 -6.36 -17.87
C GLU A 168 -6.02 -7.48 -18.85
N ILE A 169 -6.59 -8.57 -18.33
CA ILE A 169 -7.11 -9.67 -19.15
C ILE A 169 -8.23 -9.14 -20.09
N ILE A 170 -9.19 -8.39 -19.53
CA ILE A 170 -10.28 -7.81 -20.33
C ILE A 170 -9.72 -6.82 -21.36
N ALA A 171 -8.73 -6.00 -20.99
CA ALA A 171 -8.08 -5.07 -21.91
C ALA A 171 -7.34 -5.80 -23.04
N ALA A 172 -6.66 -6.90 -22.74
CA ALA A 172 -5.99 -7.76 -23.71
C ALA A 172 -6.99 -8.38 -24.69
N LEU A 173 -8.09 -8.95 -24.18
CA LEU A 173 -9.16 -9.53 -25.01
C LEU A 173 -9.81 -8.48 -25.94
N ARG A 174 -9.92 -7.24 -25.47
CA ARG A 174 -10.44 -6.11 -26.26
C ARG A 174 -9.38 -5.44 -27.15
N ARG A 175 -8.16 -5.98 -27.22
CA ARG A 175 -7.00 -5.39 -27.94
C ARG A 175 -6.67 -3.95 -27.53
N LYS A 176 -6.96 -3.58 -26.25
CA LYS A 176 -6.69 -2.27 -25.64
C LYS A 176 -5.62 -2.37 -24.54
N TYR A 177 -4.75 -3.37 -24.62
CA TYR A 177 -3.67 -3.60 -23.66
C TYR A 177 -2.68 -2.42 -23.65
N SER A 178 -2.23 -2.06 -22.45
CA SER A 178 -1.19 -1.05 -22.22
C SER A 178 0.04 -1.71 -21.58
N THR A 179 1.15 -1.75 -22.28
CA THR A 179 2.42 -2.28 -21.75
C THR A 179 2.85 -1.56 -20.47
N ALA A 180 2.57 -0.25 -20.38
CA ALA A 180 2.92 0.54 -19.19
C ALA A 180 2.12 0.09 -17.95
N GLN A 181 0.83 -0.23 -18.11
CA GLN A 181 0.03 -0.77 -17.01
C GLN A 181 0.49 -2.17 -16.61
N GLY A 182 0.81 -3.04 -17.58
CA GLY A 182 1.33 -4.37 -17.32
C GLY A 182 2.66 -4.35 -16.56
N ILE A 183 3.58 -3.43 -16.90
CA ILE A 183 4.82 -3.21 -16.14
C ILE A 183 4.50 -2.77 -14.72
N ALA A 184 3.57 -1.83 -14.51
CA ALA A 184 3.18 -1.36 -13.18
C ALA A 184 2.58 -2.49 -12.33
N TRP A 185 1.75 -3.36 -12.92
CA TRP A 185 1.20 -4.53 -12.24
C TRP A 185 2.30 -5.51 -11.81
N ILE A 186 3.27 -5.79 -12.69
CA ILE A 186 4.43 -6.65 -12.37
C ILE A 186 5.26 -6.02 -11.25
N LEU A 187 5.51 -4.70 -11.29
CA LEU A 187 6.25 -4.01 -10.23
C LEU A 187 5.53 -4.10 -8.88
N LEU A 188 4.21 -3.92 -8.86
CA LEU A 188 3.42 -4.08 -7.64
C LEU A 188 3.49 -5.50 -7.11
N LEU A 189 3.33 -6.50 -7.98
CA LEU A 189 3.44 -7.93 -7.61
C LEU A 189 4.82 -8.25 -7.03
N LEU A 190 5.89 -7.83 -7.72
CA LEU A 190 7.25 -8.04 -7.26
C LEU A 190 7.52 -7.37 -5.91
N THR A 191 7.01 -6.15 -5.70
CA THR A 191 7.15 -5.46 -4.42
C THR A 191 6.48 -6.24 -3.30
N TYR A 192 5.25 -6.73 -3.50
CA TYR A 192 4.58 -7.56 -2.50
C TYR A 192 5.28 -8.90 -2.26
N LEU A 193 5.83 -9.52 -3.30
CA LEU A 193 6.60 -10.77 -3.15
C LEU A 193 7.89 -10.55 -2.35
N LEU A 194 8.57 -9.43 -2.56
CA LEU A 194 9.79 -9.08 -1.82
C LEU A 194 9.47 -8.78 -0.35
N GLU A 195 8.46 -7.95 -0.08
CA GLU A 195 8.06 -7.59 1.28
C GLU A 195 7.54 -8.78 2.09
N ASN A 196 6.85 -9.71 1.45
CA ASN A 196 6.26 -10.88 2.11
C ASN A 196 7.03 -12.18 1.79
N GLY A 197 8.27 -12.08 1.29
CA GLY A 197 9.06 -13.24 0.84
C GLY A 197 9.23 -14.30 1.90
N ALA A 198 9.52 -13.92 3.14
CA ALA A 198 9.64 -14.86 4.27
C ALA A 198 8.33 -15.62 4.54
N LEU A 199 7.17 -14.94 4.45
CA LEU A 199 5.86 -15.58 4.60
C LEU A 199 5.62 -16.61 3.49
N PHE A 200 5.94 -16.28 2.24
CA PHE A 200 5.80 -17.22 1.13
C PHE A 200 6.73 -18.42 1.27
N LEU A 201 8.00 -18.22 1.68
CA LEU A 201 8.93 -19.30 1.93
C LEU A 201 8.42 -20.25 3.02
N GLN A 202 7.82 -19.74 4.09
CA GLN A 202 7.19 -20.55 5.14
C GLN A 202 5.98 -21.34 4.62
N ILE A 203 5.11 -20.74 3.82
CA ILE A 203 3.93 -21.41 3.23
C ILE A 203 4.37 -22.55 2.32
N PHE A 204 5.46 -22.40 1.57
CA PHE A 204 5.99 -23.42 0.68
C PHE A 204 6.93 -24.42 1.37
N GLY A 205 7.07 -24.37 2.70
CA GLY A 205 7.87 -25.32 3.46
C GLY A 205 9.40 -25.16 3.28
N VAL A 206 9.82 -24.02 2.74
CA VAL A 206 11.24 -23.67 2.58
C VAL A 206 11.64 -22.77 3.75
N GLY A 207 12.01 -23.37 4.87
CA GLY A 207 12.45 -22.65 6.07
C GLY A 207 12.10 -23.42 7.35
N GLU A 208 12.72 -23.05 8.47
CA GLU A 208 12.35 -23.59 9.77
C GLU A 208 10.89 -23.24 10.07
N SER A 209 10.13 -24.25 10.46
CA SER A 209 8.73 -24.08 10.86
C SER A 209 8.68 -23.17 12.10
N THR A 210 8.44 -21.89 11.90
CA THR A 210 8.00 -21.04 13.01
C THR A 210 6.66 -21.59 13.45
N VAL A 211 6.64 -22.19 14.64
CA VAL A 211 5.42 -22.74 15.22
C VAL A 211 4.40 -21.61 15.29
N SER A 212 3.44 -21.64 14.39
CA SER A 212 2.31 -20.71 14.46
C SER A 212 1.52 -21.10 15.71
N HIS A 213 1.23 -20.16 16.62
CA HIS A 213 0.36 -20.43 17.76
C HIS A 213 -0.95 -21.12 17.37
N LYS A 214 -1.44 -20.88 16.15
CA LYS A 214 -2.60 -21.60 15.62
C LYS A 214 -2.35 -23.10 15.40
N ALA A 215 -1.12 -23.51 15.12
CA ALA A 215 -0.77 -24.93 15.00
C ALA A 215 -0.63 -25.59 16.39
N GLU A 216 -0.13 -24.87 17.40
CA GLU A 216 -0.09 -25.37 18.78
C GLU A 216 -1.49 -25.58 19.36
N TYR A 217 -2.40 -24.63 19.15
CA TYR A 217 -3.80 -24.78 19.61
C TYR A 217 -4.61 -25.82 18.83
N ALA A 218 -4.19 -26.19 17.63
CA ALA A 218 -4.84 -27.26 16.86
C ALA A 218 -4.37 -28.66 17.25
N LEU A 219 -3.30 -28.78 18.05
CA LEU A 219 -2.73 -30.06 18.52
C LEU A 219 -3.09 -30.38 19.97
N THR A 220 -3.78 -29.47 20.69
CA THR A 220 -4.35 -29.68 22.00
C THR A 220 -5.86 -29.77 21.96
#